data_8503ac777d5e9f0681e00f9ed886349e
#
_entry.id   8503ac777d5e9f0681e00f9ed886349e
#
_cell.length_a   1.000
_cell.length_b   1.000
_cell.length_c   1.000
_cell.angle_alpha   90.00
_cell.angle_beta   90.00
_cell.angle_gamma   90.00
#
_symmetry.space_group_name_H-M   'P 1'
#
loop_
_entity.id
_entity.type
_entity.pdbx_description
1 polymer ?
#
loop_
_entity_poly.entity_id
_entity_poly.type
_entity_poly.pdbx_seq_one_letter_code
_entity_poly.pdbx_strand_id
1 'polypeptide(L)'
;MGLWACPAQRGVARRWLLGFVAAVSLTLASKVAFMGWGIGSADWDFTGFSGHAMSAASVLPLLAWLGLQACASARWRAAGLLLAYGLAAGIAYSRLPVGAHSPSEALLGFLLGAGASLFALAAPFGEALSASLRSLLPAGSAGSAGAARLGEGADAAPARALRRGAMLAILMAGVLSAAPWISPPTRSHQWVTALSLKLSGRPAPFTRHQLHRRAAEALALAQAR
;
A
#
# COMPACT_ATOMS: atom_id res chain seq x y z
N MET A 1 6.32 -3.81 -23.60
CA MET A 1 5.56 -2.56 -23.83
C MET A 1 5.15 -2.02 -22.47
N GLY A 2 5.65 -0.83 -22.10
CA GLY A 2 5.58 -0.29 -20.75
C GLY A 2 4.20 0.25 -20.39
N LEU A 3 3.99 0.46 -19.07
CA LEU A 3 2.84 1.10 -18.41
C LEU A 3 2.34 2.41 -19.09
N TRP A 4 3.17 3.00 -19.96
CA TRP A 4 2.92 4.26 -20.66
C TRP A 4 2.23 4.12 -22.01
N ALA A 5 1.99 2.90 -22.49
CA ALA A 5 1.44 2.69 -23.83
C ALA A 5 -0.09 2.88 -23.89
N CYS A 6 -0.82 2.69 -22.79
CA CYS A 6 -2.28 2.80 -22.74
C CYS A 6 -2.72 4.01 -21.89
N PRO A 7 -3.58 4.94 -22.41
CA PRO A 7 -4.00 6.15 -21.67
C PRO A 7 -4.61 5.85 -20.30
N ALA A 8 -5.42 4.79 -20.18
CA ALA A 8 -6.02 4.37 -18.91
C ALA A 8 -4.97 3.97 -17.87
N GLN A 9 -3.90 3.26 -18.29
CA GLN A 9 -2.82 2.86 -17.39
C GLN A 9 -1.98 4.06 -16.92
N ARG A 10 -1.80 5.10 -17.76
CA ARG A 10 -1.13 6.34 -17.37
C ARG A 10 -1.89 7.06 -16.26
N GLY A 11 -3.21 7.08 -16.33
CA GLY A 11 -4.07 7.67 -15.29
C GLY A 11 -3.89 6.99 -13.94
N VAL A 12 -3.91 5.65 -13.93
CA VAL A 12 -3.68 4.84 -12.72
C VAL A 12 -2.26 5.04 -12.19
N ALA A 13 -1.24 5.00 -13.05
CA ALA A 13 0.15 5.18 -12.66
C ALA A 13 0.38 6.57 -12.02
N ARG A 14 -0.18 7.64 -12.60
CA ARG A 14 -0.08 9.00 -12.05
C ARG A 14 -0.75 9.12 -10.68
N ARG A 15 -1.98 8.60 -10.52
CA ARG A 15 -2.68 8.62 -9.24
C ARG A 15 -1.92 7.81 -8.19
N TRP A 16 -1.45 6.62 -8.58
CA TRP A 16 -0.65 5.80 -7.67
C TRP A 16 0.62 6.52 -7.23
N LEU A 17 1.36 7.13 -8.15
CA LEU A 17 2.59 7.86 -7.81
C LEU A 17 2.29 9.01 -6.83
N LEU A 18 1.23 9.79 -7.08
CA LEU A 18 0.82 10.86 -6.18
C LEU A 18 0.44 10.33 -4.80
N GLY A 19 -0.42 9.30 -4.74
CA GLY A 19 -0.82 8.67 -3.47
C GLY A 19 0.36 8.03 -2.73
N PHE A 20 1.26 7.36 -3.45
CA PHE A 20 2.44 6.74 -2.87
C PHE A 20 3.42 7.78 -2.31
N VAL A 21 3.72 8.83 -3.07
CA VAL A 21 4.58 9.93 -2.60
C VAL A 21 3.98 10.60 -1.37
N ALA A 22 2.68 10.88 -1.37
CA ALA A 22 1.99 11.43 -0.19
C ALA A 22 2.09 10.49 1.02
N ALA A 23 1.88 9.18 0.84
CA ALA A 23 1.98 8.19 1.91
C ALA A 23 3.42 8.04 2.45
N VAL A 24 4.43 8.05 1.58
CA VAL A 24 5.85 8.05 1.98
C VAL A 24 6.18 9.32 2.76
N SER A 25 5.76 10.48 2.27
CA SER A 25 6.00 11.77 2.93
C SER A 25 5.36 11.81 4.32
N LEU A 26 4.13 11.34 4.47
CA LEU A 26 3.44 11.27 5.76
C LEU A 26 4.12 10.28 6.71
N THR A 27 4.54 9.11 6.20
CA THR A 27 5.30 8.12 6.96
C THR A 27 6.62 8.70 7.47
N LEU A 28 7.35 9.41 6.61
CA LEU A 28 8.60 10.07 6.97
C LEU A 28 8.36 11.19 7.99
N ALA A 29 7.37 12.05 7.72
CA ALA A 29 7.03 13.17 8.60
C ALA A 29 6.64 12.70 10.00
N SER A 30 5.85 11.63 10.14
CA SER A 30 5.46 11.06 11.44
C SER A 30 6.69 10.58 12.25
N LYS A 31 7.63 9.91 11.58
CA LYS A 31 8.88 9.45 12.24
C LYS A 31 9.78 10.61 12.64
N VAL A 32 9.94 11.60 11.77
CA VAL A 32 10.72 12.81 12.05
C VAL A 32 10.10 13.57 13.20
N ALA A 33 8.77 13.75 13.22
CA ALA A 33 8.05 14.42 14.29
C ALA A 33 8.23 13.71 15.64
N PHE A 34 8.18 12.37 15.65
CA PHE A 34 8.42 11.62 16.87
C PHE A 34 9.88 11.74 17.33
N MET A 35 10.85 11.43 16.46
CA MET A 35 12.27 11.43 16.84
C MET A 35 12.79 12.82 17.19
N GLY A 36 12.28 13.88 16.53
CA GLY A 36 12.70 15.25 16.76
C GLY A 36 12.02 15.91 17.94
N TRP A 37 10.71 15.70 18.10
CA TRP A 37 9.90 16.47 19.08
C TRP A 37 9.12 15.59 20.06
N GLY A 38 9.16 14.27 19.92
CA GLY A 38 8.42 13.34 20.77
C GLY A 38 6.91 13.35 20.49
N ILE A 39 6.49 13.76 19.27
CA ILE A 39 5.09 13.77 18.87
C ILE A 39 4.66 12.33 18.57
N GLY A 40 3.91 11.75 19.50
CA GLY A 40 3.41 10.37 19.44
C GLY A 40 2.27 10.17 20.42
N SER A 41 1.76 8.95 20.55
CA SER A 41 0.71 8.59 21.51
C SER A 41 1.14 7.39 22.34
N ALA A 42 1.21 7.55 23.66
CA ALA A 42 1.52 6.46 24.58
C ALA A 42 0.36 5.47 24.67
N ASP A 43 -0.89 5.93 24.64
CA ASP A 43 -2.09 5.08 24.75
C ASP A 43 -2.21 4.12 23.56
N TRP A 44 -1.79 4.57 22.37
CA TRP A 44 -1.78 3.77 21.14
C TRP A 44 -0.42 3.14 20.86
N ASP A 45 0.57 3.39 21.72
CA ASP A 45 1.97 3.02 21.49
C ASP A 45 2.45 3.41 20.08
N PHE A 46 2.08 4.64 19.63
CA PHE A 46 2.32 5.12 18.28
C PHE A 46 3.50 6.09 18.25
N THR A 47 4.52 5.75 17.47
CA THR A 47 5.73 6.56 17.26
C THR A 47 5.96 6.91 15.79
N GLY A 48 5.09 6.44 14.90
CA GLY A 48 5.10 6.72 13.48
C GLY A 48 4.65 5.52 12.63
N PHE A 49 4.19 5.80 11.43
CA PHE A 49 3.68 4.77 10.52
C PHE A 49 4.73 3.73 10.15
N SER A 50 4.31 2.46 10.02
CA SER A 50 5.15 1.40 9.49
C SER A 50 5.35 1.55 7.98
N GLY A 51 6.58 1.87 7.56
CA GLY A 51 6.90 2.03 6.14
C GLY A 51 6.78 0.73 5.34
N HIS A 52 7.08 -0.44 5.94
CA HIS A 52 6.92 -1.74 5.27
C HIS A 52 5.44 -2.08 5.03
N ALA A 53 4.59 -1.87 6.03
CA ALA A 53 3.16 -2.09 5.91
C ALA A 53 2.54 -1.15 4.86
N MET A 54 2.91 0.13 4.90
CA MET A 54 2.47 1.14 3.93
C MET A 54 2.90 0.78 2.50
N SER A 55 4.16 0.46 2.28
CA SER A 55 4.67 0.12 0.95
C SER A 55 4.02 -1.16 0.41
N ALA A 56 3.87 -2.21 1.22
CA ALA A 56 3.24 -3.45 0.82
C ALA A 56 1.78 -3.22 0.39
N ALA A 57 0.99 -2.50 1.19
CA ALA A 57 -0.41 -2.22 0.90
C ALA A 57 -0.61 -1.25 -0.28
N SER A 58 0.37 -0.41 -0.58
CA SER A 58 0.32 0.46 -1.76
C SER A 58 0.72 -0.24 -3.05
N VAL A 59 1.72 -1.15 -3.01
CA VAL A 59 2.34 -1.72 -4.20
C VAL A 59 1.69 -3.02 -4.63
N LEU A 60 1.45 -3.97 -3.70
CA LEU A 60 0.96 -5.31 -4.05
C LEU A 60 -0.39 -5.29 -4.78
N PRO A 61 -1.42 -4.51 -4.34
CA PRO A 61 -2.69 -4.46 -5.06
C PRO A 61 -2.58 -3.86 -6.46
N LEU A 62 -1.71 -2.85 -6.65
CA LEU A 62 -1.46 -2.27 -7.98
C LEU A 62 -0.85 -3.31 -8.92
N LEU A 63 0.13 -4.08 -8.45
CA LEU A 63 0.77 -5.13 -9.25
C LEU A 63 -0.20 -6.27 -9.57
N ALA A 64 -1.02 -6.69 -8.61
CA ALA A 64 -2.08 -7.67 -8.85
C ALA A 64 -3.07 -7.17 -9.91
N TRP A 65 -3.49 -5.91 -9.81
CA TRP A 65 -4.37 -5.29 -10.80
C TRP A 65 -3.73 -5.28 -12.20
N LEU A 66 -2.46 -4.87 -12.31
CA LEU A 66 -1.73 -4.85 -13.59
C LEU A 66 -1.57 -6.26 -14.17
N GLY A 67 -1.22 -7.24 -13.35
CA GLY A 67 -1.04 -8.63 -13.77
C GLY A 67 -2.34 -9.29 -14.25
N LEU A 68 -3.47 -8.87 -13.67
CA LEU A 68 -4.79 -9.45 -13.96
C LEU A 68 -5.58 -8.69 -15.03
N GLN A 69 -5.02 -7.65 -15.65
CA GLN A 69 -5.68 -6.88 -16.71
C GLN A 69 -6.18 -7.76 -17.88
N ALA A 70 -5.44 -8.79 -18.23
CA ALA A 70 -5.79 -9.71 -19.32
C ALA A 70 -6.77 -10.83 -18.88
N CYS A 71 -7.14 -10.88 -17.59
CA CYS A 71 -8.09 -11.86 -17.09
C CYS A 71 -9.51 -11.39 -17.38
N ALA A 72 -10.26 -12.17 -18.18
CA ALA A 72 -11.63 -11.83 -18.56
C ALA A 72 -12.61 -11.91 -17.36
N SER A 73 -12.35 -12.81 -16.40
CA SER A 73 -13.23 -13.05 -15.26
C SER A 73 -13.06 -12.02 -14.14
N ALA A 74 -14.14 -11.30 -13.83
CA ALA A 74 -14.16 -10.32 -12.73
C ALA A 74 -13.87 -10.98 -11.36
N ARG A 75 -14.34 -12.21 -11.13
CA ARG A 75 -14.10 -12.96 -9.88
C ARG A 75 -12.62 -13.26 -9.65
N TRP A 76 -11.87 -13.63 -10.68
CA TRP A 76 -10.44 -13.87 -10.56
C TRP A 76 -9.64 -12.58 -10.32
N ARG A 77 -10.08 -11.45 -10.92
CA ARG A 77 -9.51 -10.14 -10.61
C ARG A 77 -9.75 -9.73 -9.17
N ALA A 78 -10.98 -9.91 -8.68
CA ALA A 78 -11.31 -9.64 -7.27
C ALA A 78 -10.53 -10.55 -6.31
N ALA A 79 -10.48 -11.86 -6.57
CA ALA A 79 -9.70 -12.81 -5.77
C ALA A 79 -8.21 -12.44 -5.71
N GLY A 80 -7.62 -12.05 -6.83
CA GLY A 80 -6.22 -11.63 -6.87
C GLY A 80 -5.94 -10.34 -6.11
N LEU A 81 -6.86 -9.38 -6.13
CA LEU A 81 -6.76 -8.17 -5.32
C LEU A 81 -6.89 -8.47 -3.82
N LEU A 82 -7.86 -9.31 -3.44
CA LEU A 82 -8.02 -9.75 -2.05
C LEU A 82 -6.76 -10.48 -1.54
N LEU A 83 -6.19 -11.35 -2.37
CA LEU A 83 -4.92 -12.03 -2.04
C LEU A 83 -3.78 -11.02 -1.86
N ALA A 84 -3.69 -10.01 -2.72
CA ALA A 84 -2.66 -8.98 -2.63
C ALA A 84 -2.78 -8.15 -1.34
N TYR A 85 -4.00 -7.76 -0.95
CA TYR A 85 -4.23 -7.10 0.34
C TYR A 85 -3.98 -8.05 1.52
N GLY A 86 -4.34 -9.33 1.42
CA GLY A 86 -4.03 -10.34 2.42
C GLY A 86 -2.53 -10.52 2.64
N LEU A 87 -1.75 -10.57 1.56
CA LEU A 87 -0.28 -10.60 1.62
C LEU A 87 0.29 -9.32 2.25
N ALA A 88 -0.24 -8.15 1.87
CA ALA A 88 0.17 -6.89 2.49
C ALA A 88 -0.14 -6.85 3.99
N ALA A 89 -1.29 -7.37 4.42
CA ALA A 89 -1.65 -7.52 5.83
C ALA A 89 -0.71 -8.50 6.55
N GLY A 90 -0.34 -9.61 5.92
CA GLY A 90 0.67 -10.54 6.43
C GLY A 90 2.04 -9.88 6.63
N ILE A 91 2.47 -9.02 5.70
CA ILE A 91 3.70 -8.23 5.83
C ILE A 91 3.57 -7.23 6.99
N ALA A 92 2.43 -6.55 7.14
CA ALA A 92 2.18 -5.64 8.26
C ALA A 92 2.24 -6.39 9.60
N TYR A 93 1.59 -7.55 9.69
CA TYR A 93 1.60 -8.41 10.87
C TYR A 93 3.02 -8.90 11.21
N SER A 94 3.83 -9.26 10.22
CA SER A 94 5.20 -9.74 10.45
C SER A 94 6.10 -8.73 11.18
N ARG A 95 5.71 -7.44 11.22
CA ARG A 95 6.46 -6.40 11.95
C ARG A 95 6.29 -6.48 13.45
N LEU A 96 5.22 -7.14 13.93
CA LEU A 96 4.89 -7.25 15.36
C LEU A 96 5.82 -8.24 16.08
N PRO A 97 5.94 -9.52 15.66
CA PRO A 97 6.77 -10.49 16.37
C PRO A 97 8.27 -10.17 16.34
N VAL A 98 8.73 -9.39 15.35
CA VAL A 98 10.13 -8.91 15.33
C VAL A 98 10.35 -7.64 16.18
N GLY A 99 9.31 -7.13 16.87
CA GLY A 99 9.41 -5.95 17.72
C GLY A 99 9.73 -4.64 16.98
N ALA A 100 9.57 -4.62 15.65
CA ALA A 100 9.93 -3.46 14.83
C ALA A 100 8.88 -2.34 14.93
N HIS A 101 7.61 -2.70 15.14
CA HIS A 101 6.47 -1.79 15.19
C HIS A 101 5.41 -2.28 16.18
N SER A 102 4.65 -1.34 16.75
CA SER A 102 3.43 -1.63 17.51
C SER A 102 2.28 -2.02 16.58
N PRO A 103 1.19 -2.65 17.10
CA PRO A 103 0.00 -2.94 16.31
C PRO A 103 -0.62 -1.71 15.64
N SER A 104 -0.66 -0.58 16.34
CA SER A 104 -1.19 0.69 15.82
C SER A 104 -0.36 1.20 14.64
N GLU A 105 0.97 1.17 14.74
CA GLU A 105 1.89 1.61 13.68
C GLU A 105 1.78 0.73 12.43
N ALA A 106 1.66 -0.59 12.61
CA ALA A 106 1.50 -1.54 11.51
C ALA A 106 0.15 -1.37 10.83
N LEU A 107 -0.94 -1.26 11.61
CA LEU A 107 -2.29 -1.06 11.09
C LEU A 107 -2.43 0.27 10.34
N LEU A 108 -2.01 1.37 10.97
CA LEU A 108 -2.11 2.69 10.35
C LEU A 108 -1.21 2.82 9.12
N GLY A 109 -0.04 2.18 9.13
CA GLY A 109 0.80 2.07 7.93
C GLY A 109 0.11 1.30 6.81
N PHE A 110 -0.50 0.15 7.13
CA PHE A 110 -1.29 -0.62 6.16
C PHE A 110 -2.45 0.20 5.58
N LEU A 111 -3.24 0.86 6.42
CA LEU A 111 -4.37 1.69 5.97
C LEU A 111 -3.92 2.85 5.08
N LEU A 112 -2.81 3.50 5.42
CA LEU A 112 -2.23 4.56 4.61
C LEU A 112 -1.82 4.06 3.21
N GLY A 113 -1.17 2.91 3.14
CA GLY A 113 -0.78 2.28 1.87
C GLY A 113 -1.98 1.79 1.07
N ALA A 114 -2.97 1.19 1.74
CA ALA A 114 -4.22 0.77 1.12
C ALA A 114 -4.98 1.97 0.54
N GLY A 115 -5.03 3.10 1.25
CA GLY A 115 -5.59 4.35 0.73
C GLY A 115 -4.92 4.81 -0.56
N ALA A 116 -3.60 4.73 -0.65
CA ALA A 116 -2.85 5.09 -1.87
C ALA A 116 -3.18 4.16 -3.05
N SER A 117 -3.25 2.85 -2.84
CA SER A 117 -3.62 1.90 -3.91
C SER A 117 -5.10 2.00 -4.30
N LEU A 118 -6.01 2.19 -3.36
CA LEU A 118 -7.43 2.40 -3.63
C LEU A 118 -7.68 3.70 -4.41
N PHE A 119 -7.00 4.79 -4.04
CA PHE A 119 -7.05 6.05 -4.80
C PHE A 119 -6.61 5.87 -6.26
N ALA A 120 -5.56 5.09 -6.49
CA ALA A 120 -5.09 4.79 -7.83
C ALA A 120 -6.11 3.97 -8.64
N LEU A 121 -6.75 2.99 -7.99
CA LEU A 121 -7.66 2.03 -8.61
C LEU A 121 -9.12 2.49 -8.63
N ALA A 122 -9.47 3.63 -8.00
CA ALA A 122 -10.84 4.12 -7.91
C ALA A 122 -11.52 4.30 -9.28
N ALA A 123 -10.82 4.86 -10.29
CA ALA A 123 -11.39 5.06 -11.60
C ALA A 123 -11.71 3.75 -12.35
N PRO A 124 -10.77 2.79 -12.49
CA PRO A 124 -11.09 1.53 -13.15
C PRO A 124 -12.15 0.71 -12.40
N PHE A 125 -12.26 0.82 -11.07
CA PHE A 125 -13.34 0.19 -10.33
C PHE A 125 -14.70 0.88 -10.59
N GLY A 126 -14.74 2.19 -10.62
CA GLY A 126 -15.94 2.94 -10.93
C GLY A 126 -16.47 2.65 -12.35
N GLU A 127 -15.60 2.56 -13.33
CA GLU A 127 -15.93 2.16 -14.70
C GLU A 127 -16.47 0.73 -14.77
N ALA A 128 -15.82 -0.23 -14.09
CA ALA A 128 -16.27 -1.62 -14.04
C ALA A 128 -17.62 -1.76 -13.34
N LEU A 129 -17.85 -1.05 -12.24
CA LEU A 129 -19.11 -1.04 -11.50
C LEU A 129 -20.23 -0.43 -12.35
N SER A 130 -20.00 0.70 -12.99
CA SER A 130 -20.99 1.36 -13.84
C SER A 130 -21.33 0.54 -15.08
N ALA A 131 -20.39 -0.21 -15.64
CA ALA A 131 -20.64 -1.15 -16.73
C ALA A 131 -21.51 -2.34 -16.24
N SER A 132 -21.22 -2.87 -15.06
CA SER A 132 -22.01 -3.96 -14.46
C SER A 132 -23.44 -3.51 -14.13
N LEU A 133 -23.60 -2.31 -13.57
CA LEU A 133 -24.93 -1.77 -13.30
C LEU A 133 -25.74 -1.52 -14.59
N ARG A 134 -25.09 -1.02 -15.64
CA ARG A 134 -25.75 -0.84 -16.95
C ARG A 134 -26.20 -2.17 -17.55
N SER A 135 -25.48 -3.25 -17.35
CA SER A 135 -25.88 -4.58 -17.85
C SER A 135 -27.07 -5.20 -17.09
N LEU A 136 -27.38 -4.68 -15.89
CA LEU A 136 -28.54 -5.10 -15.09
C LEU A 136 -29.80 -4.29 -15.42
N LEU A 137 -29.68 -3.15 -16.08
CA LEU A 137 -30.82 -2.38 -16.54
C LEU A 137 -31.38 -3.01 -17.81
N PRO A 138 -32.72 -3.19 -17.93
CA PRO A 138 -33.32 -3.73 -19.16
C PRO A 138 -32.96 -2.85 -20.33
N ALA A 139 -32.42 -3.44 -21.38
CA ALA A 139 -32.06 -2.76 -22.61
C ALA A 139 -33.33 -2.18 -23.24
N GLY A 140 -33.55 -0.90 -23.02
CA GLY A 140 -34.49 -0.15 -23.84
C GLY A 140 -34.06 -0.30 -25.31
N SER A 141 -34.98 -0.67 -26.18
CA SER A 141 -34.84 -1.03 -27.59
C SER A 141 -33.92 -0.06 -28.36
N ALA A 142 -32.67 -0.35 -28.44
CA ALA A 142 -31.73 0.32 -29.35
C ALA A 142 -30.87 -0.76 -30.05
N GLY A 143 -31.27 -1.00 -31.32
CA GLY A 143 -30.43 -1.48 -32.42
C GLY A 143 -29.54 -2.69 -32.23
N SER A 144 -30.00 -3.84 -32.70
CA SER A 144 -29.20 -5.04 -32.97
C SER A 144 -28.20 -4.79 -34.11
N ALA A 145 -27.04 -4.20 -33.80
CA ALA A 145 -25.93 -4.11 -34.74
C ALA A 145 -24.60 -4.24 -34.00
N GLY A 146 -24.13 -5.49 -33.76
CA GLY A 146 -22.85 -5.68 -33.09
C GLY A 146 -22.50 -7.09 -32.61
N ALA A 147 -23.36 -8.08 -32.91
CA ALA A 147 -23.17 -9.44 -32.41
C ALA A 147 -22.50 -10.39 -33.45
N ALA A 148 -21.43 -9.97 -34.10
CA ALA A 148 -20.73 -10.88 -35.03
C ALA A 148 -19.25 -10.50 -35.13
N ARG A 149 -18.45 -10.78 -34.10
CA ARG A 149 -16.96 -11.00 -34.18
C ARG A 149 -16.42 -11.50 -32.83
N LEU A 150 -16.88 -12.66 -32.38
CA LEU A 150 -16.26 -13.42 -31.30
C LEU A 150 -16.07 -14.86 -31.77
N GLY A 151 -15.09 -15.08 -32.55
CA GLY A 151 -14.65 -16.40 -32.93
C GLY A 151 -13.19 -16.36 -33.35
N GLU A 152 -12.39 -17.25 -32.77
CA GLU A 152 -11.01 -17.56 -33.12
C GLU A 152 -9.94 -16.67 -32.46
N GLY A 153 -9.46 -17.11 -31.32
CA GLY A 153 -8.31 -16.58 -30.59
C GLY A 153 -8.43 -16.66 -29.07
N ALA A 154 -9.50 -17.25 -28.54
CA ALA A 154 -9.83 -17.19 -27.09
C ALA A 154 -8.93 -18.05 -26.19
N ASP A 155 -8.27 -19.10 -26.70
CA ASP A 155 -7.66 -20.12 -25.85
C ASP A 155 -6.21 -19.82 -25.42
N ALA A 156 -5.51 -18.92 -26.10
CA ALA A 156 -4.12 -18.58 -25.76
C ALA A 156 -3.97 -17.34 -24.87
N ALA A 157 -5.00 -16.51 -24.72
CA ALA A 157 -4.97 -15.29 -23.94
C ALA A 157 -4.90 -15.52 -22.41
N PRO A 158 -5.69 -16.45 -21.82
CA PRO A 158 -5.66 -16.67 -20.37
C PRO A 158 -4.34 -17.29 -19.89
N ALA A 159 -3.74 -18.20 -20.66
CA ALA A 159 -2.46 -18.82 -20.30
C ALA A 159 -1.29 -17.81 -20.31
N ARG A 160 -1.29 -16.85 -21.24
CA ARG A 160 -0.28 -15.78 -21.31
C ARG A 160 -0.46 -14.76 -20.18
N ALA A 161 -1.68 -14.46 -19.78
CA ALA A 161 -1.97 -13.58 -18.64
C ALA A 161 -1.56 -14.21 -17.31
N LEU A 162 -1.84 -15.50 -17.13
CA LEU A 162 -1.44 -16.27 -15.95
C LEU A 162 0.09 -16.35 -15.82
N ARG A 163 0.80 -16.62 -16.92
CA ARG A 163 2.27 -16.62 -16.96
C ARG A 163 2.86 -15.24 -16.63
N ARG A 164 2.28 -14.14 -17.12
CA ARG A 164 2.72 -12.78 -16.80
C ARG A 164 2.45 -12.43 -15.34
N GLY A 165 1.29 -12.79 -14.80
CA GLY A 165 0.97 -12.61 -13.39
C GLY A 165 1.90 -13.41 -12.47
N ALA A 166 2.16 -14.67 -12.80
CA ALA A 166 3.10 -15.51 -12.07
C ALA A 166 4.53 -14.97 -12.13
N MET A 167 4.98 -14.51 -13.30
CA MET A 167 6.32 -13.92 -13.47
C MET A 167 6.48 -12.61 -12.69
N LEU A 168 5.45 -11.76 -12.64
CA LEU A 168 5.44 -10.57 -11.80
C LEU A 168 5.44 -10.92 -10.32
N ALA A 169 4.68 -11.92 -9.89
CA ALA A 169 4.66 -12.40 -8.51
C ALA A 169 6.03 -12.97 -8.10
N ILE A 170 6.68 -13.75 -8.97
CA ILE A 170 8.03 -14.31 -8.74
C ILE A 170 9.07 -13.18 -8.69
N LEU A 171 9.01 -12.20 -9.61
CA LEU A 171 9.90 -11.04 -9.59
C LEU A 171 9.72 -10.22 -8.31
N MET A 172 8.48 -10.04 -7.86
CA MET A 172 8.17 -9.32 -6.63
C MET A 172 8.61 -10.08 -5.38
N ALA A 173 8.38 -11.40 -5.34
CA ALA A 173 8.90 -12.24 -4.27
C ALA A 173 10.43 -12.18 -4.23
N GLY A 174 11.08 -12.20 -5.40
CA GLY A 174 12.53 -12.03 -5.54
C GLY A 174 13.02 -10.67 -5.02
N VAL A 175 12.38 -9.58 -5.42
CA VAL A 175 12.72 -8.22 -4.95
C VAL A 175 12.49 -8.07 -3.45
N LEU A 176 11.36 -8.57 -2.93
CA LEU A 176 11.07 -8.55 -1.49
C LEU A 176 12.05 -9.40 -0.68
N SER A 177 12.47 -10.54 -1.23
CA SER A 177 13.46 -11.42 -0.61
C SER A 177 14.88 -10.85 -0.69
N ALA A 178 15.21 -10.13 -1.76
CA ALA A 178 16.51 -9.50 -1.96
C ALA A 178 16.65 -8.14 -1.24
N ALA A 179 15.53 -7.46 -0.92
CA ALA A 179 15.55 -6.14 -0.30
C ALA A 179 16.38 -6.07 1.01
N PRO A 180 16.36 -7.07 1.93
CA PRO A 180 17.21 -7.08 3.12
C PRO A 180 18.70 -7.16 2.82
N TRP A 181 19.08 -7.81 1.70
CA TRP A 181 20.47 -7.98 1.27
C TRP A 181 21.01 -6.76 0.52
N ILE A 182 20.14 -6.02 -0.16
CA ILE A 182 20.51 -4.84 -0.97
C ILE A 182 20.54 -3.57 -0.13
N SER A 183 19.67 -3.47 0.88
CA SER A 183 19.60 -2.30 1.76
C SER A 183 19.52 -2.77 3.21
N PRO A 184 20.64 -2.80 3.94
CA PRO A 184 20.60 -3.08 5.36
C PRO A 184 19.63 -2.10 6.04
N PRO A 185 18.69 -2.58 6.88
CA PRO A 185 17.62 -1.78 7.49
C PRO A 185 18.14 -0.60 8.33
N THR A 186 19.41 -0.59 8.64
CA THR A 186 20.11 0.45 9.40
C THR A 186 20.24 1.78 8.67
N ARG A 187 20.39 1.79 7.34
CA ARG A 187 20.63 3.05 6.61
C ARG A 187 19.42 3.99 6.57
N SER A 188 18.23 3.48 6.26
CA SER A 188 17.03 4.33 6.23
C SER A 188 16.71 4.91 7.62
N HIS A 189 16.89 4.13 8.68
CA HIS A 189 16.71 4.60 10.05
C HIS A 189 17.73 5.68 10.40
N GLN A 190 19.00 5.50 10.05
CA GLN A 190 20.06 6.50 10.27
C GLN A 190 19.75 7.82 9.56
N TRP A 191 19.29 7.78 8.28
CA TRP A 191 18.91 8.98 7.54
C TRP A 191 17.75 9.74 8.20
N VAL A 192 16.70 9.02 8.62
CA VAL A 192 15.55 9.63 9.31
C VAL A 192 15.98 10.23 10.65
N THR A 193 16.82 9.53 11.41
CA THR A 193 17.36 10.03 12.68
C THR A 193 18.21 11.30 12.46
N ALA A 194 19.15 11.27 11.52
CA ALA A 194 19.99 12.41 11.21
C ALA A 194 19.16 13.64 10.78
N LEU A 195 18.14 13.42 9.93
CA LEU A 195 17.22 14.48 9.51
C LEU A 195 16.45 15.05 10.71
N SER A 196 15.93 14.17 11.58
CA SER A 196 15.18 14.57 12.78
C SER A 196 16.02 15.43 13.74
N LEU A 197 17.27 15.02 13.98
CA LEU A 197 18.19 15.74 14.85
C LEU A 197 18.59 17.09 14.26
N LYS A 198 18.85 17.12 12.94
CA LYS A 198 19.17 18.37 12.23
C LYS A 198 18.04 19.38 12.28
N LEU A 199 16.79 18.92 12.13
CA LEU A 199 15.60 19.81 12.14
C LEU A 199 15.20 20.24 13.55
N SER A 200 15.36 19.38 14.55
CA SER A 200 14.96 19.67 15.94
C SER A 200 16.04 20.33 16.78
N GLY A 201 17.31 20.31 16.33
CA GLY A 201 18.45 20.79 17.11
C GLY A 201 18.80 19.92 18.32
N ARG A 202 18.23 18.71 18.44
CA ARG A 202 18.45 17.84 19.59
C ARG A 202 19.74 17.04 19.46
N PRO A 203 20.42 16.74 20.58
CA PRO A 203 21.62 15.91 20.58
C PRO A 203 21.32 14.40 20.42
N ALA A 204 20.08 13.95 20.74
CA ALA A 204 19.66 12.56 20.64
C ALA A 204 18.16 12.44 20.26
N PRO A 205 17.77 11.39 19.50
CA PRO A 205 16.39 11.19 19.08
C PRO A 205 15.51 10.82 20.30
N PHE A 206 14.22 11.19 20.19
CA PHE A 206 13.23 10.74 21.13
C PHE A 206 13.00 9.24 21.03
N THR A 207 12.78 8.57 22.16
CA THR A 207 12.60 7.11 22.22
C THR A 207 11.21 6.73 22.72
N ARG A 208 10.73 5.53 22.37
CA ARG A 208 9.47 4.97 22.86
C ARG A 208 9.44 4.90 24.39
N HIS A 209 10.54 4.51 25.02
CA HIS A 209 10.66 4.50 26.48
C HIS A 209 10.42 5.88 27.11
N GLN A 210 10.95 6.95 26.50
CA GLN A 210 10.71 8.32 26.98
C GLN A 210 9.24 8.74 26.79
N LEU A 211 8.55 8.26 25.74
CA LEU A 211 7.12 8.52 25.53
C LEU A 211 6.29 7.94 26.69
N HIS A 212 6.48 6.67 27.01
CA HIS A 212 5.75 6.00 28.08
C HIS A 212 6.09 6.57 29.47
N ARG A 213 7.35 6.89 29.71
CA ARG A 213 7.75 7.53 30.97
C ARG A 213 7.05 8.87 31.18
N ARG A 214 7.00 9.74 30.18
CA ARG A 214 6.28 11.02 30.24
C ARG A 214 4.79 10.85 30.52
N ALA A 215 4.16 9.86 29.85
CA ALA A 215 2.75 9.57 30.11
C ALA A 215 2.49 9.11 31.53
N ALA A 216 3.34 8.24 32.08
CA ALA A 216 3.25 7.79 33.48
C ALA A 216 3.45 8.92 34.47
N GLU A 217 4.42 9.81 34.26
CA GLU A 217 4.67 11.00 35.07
C GLU A 217 3.46 11.95 35.06
N ALA A 218 2.86 12.18 33.86
CA ALA A 218 1.68 13.02 33.74
C ALA A 218 0.46 12.43 34.49
N LEU A 219 0.27 11.11 34.41
CA LEU A 219 -0.81 10.42 35.13
C LEU A 219 -0.63 10.52 36.65
N ALA A 220 0.59 10.30 37.16
CA ALA A 220 0.88 10.41 38.60
C ALA A 220 0.61 11.82 39.12
N LEU A 221 0.98 12.87 38.38
CA LEU A 221 0.70 14.25 38.72
C LEU A 221 -0.82 14.57 38.71
N ALA A 222 -1.58 13.96 37.81
CA ALA A 222 -3.03 14.15 37.76
C ALA A 222 -3.75 13.48 38.94
N GLN A 223 -3.24 12.34 39.41
CA GLN A 223 -3.78 11.61 40.57
C GLN A 223 -3.43 12.26 41.93
N ALA A 224 -2.37 13.09 41.99
CA ALA A 224 -1.93 13.78 43.19
C ALA A 224 -2.66 15.11 43.44
N ARG A 225 -3.55 15.53 42.55
CA ARG A 225 -4.41 16.73 42.63
C ARG A 225 -5.81 16.41 43.09
#